data_52a26e529284881f4c9dfe03b2a85847
#
_entry.id   52a26e529284881f4c9dfe03b2a85847
#
_cell.length_a   1.000
_cell.length_b   1.000
_cell.length_c   1.000
_cell.angle_alpha   90.00
_cell.angle_beta   90.00
_cell.angle_gamma   90.00
#
_symmetry.space_group_name_H-M   'P 1'
#
loop_
_entity.id
_entity.type
_entity.pdbx_description
1 polymer ?
#
loop_
_entity_poly.entity_id
_entity_poly.type
_entity_poly.pdbx_seq_one_letter_code
_entity_poly.pdbx_strand_id
1 'polypeptide(L)'
;MRIARFHSLRPEKVRYTHHVQKAPPIRPASWIVTALLFGVPALAFAFLFHWLGPNLRQGGTSWWRIFHLLLILPLTCMFVAALIGAAVDQRSISWKGIKERLRLSTPSATAWLWAAALSGFMYGGNGADLLAVTASWLALWKEKTGQKWMFGAILTAMLVKRYASLFQPTLESIRFFDPSAFHHEFFGHFGPRDFMGIPLPGAWWILIYYAVLIFVCNIGGEELWWRGYVLPRQELAFGRSAWVIHGICWSVFHLFMQPTLWDTTRMAITGVALSFVAQRTRSTWPGIVGHSFGNLTFFLSLVSGVTSH
;
A
#
# COMPACT_ATOMS: atom_id res chain seq x y z
N MET A 1 -35.53 -32.02 36.34
CA MET A 1 -35.21 -30.87 35.46
C MET A 1 -33.99 -30.16 36.06
N ARG A 2 -32.77 -30.42 35.58
CA ARG A 2 -31.53 -29.86 36.11
C ARG A 2 -31.10 -28.71 35.19
N ILE A 3 -31.11 -27.47 35.72
CA ILE A 3 -30.66 -26.27 35.00
C ILE A 3 -29.12 -26.25 35.03
N ALA A 4 -28.52 -26.39 33.87
CA ALA A 4 -27.07 -26.26 33.72
C ALA A 4 -26.65 -24.77 33.89
N ARG A 5 -25.78 -24.51 34.88
CA ARG A 5 -25.18 -23.20 35.07
C ARG A 5 -24.11 -22.96 33.98
N PHE A 6 -24.34 -21.98 33.15
CA PHE A 6 -23.32 -21.46 32.27
C PHE A 6 -22.22 -20.75 33.10
N HIS A 7 -21.03 -21.34 33.13
CA HIS A 7 -19.84 -20.66 33.63
C HIS A 7 -19.45 -19.58 32.65
N SER A 8 -19.50 -18.32 33.10
CA SER A 8 -18.98 -17.16 32.40
C SER A 8 -17.46 -17.31 32.23
N LEU A 9 -17.02 -17.52 31.00
CA LEU A 9 -15.60 -17.43 30.65
C LEU A 9 -15.14 -15.99 30.84
N ARG A 10 -14.39 -15.72 31.90
CA ARG A 10 -13.70 -14.46 32.09
C ARG A 10 -12.70 -14.25 30.95
N PRO A 11 -12.62 -13.06 30.31
CA PRO A 11 -11.60 -12.80 29.33
C PRO A 11 -10.22 -12.82 30.00
N GLU A 12 -9.38 -13.72 29.53
CA GLU A 12 -7.98 -13.86 29.95
C GLU A 12 -7.25 -12.53 29.71
N LYS A 13 -6.83 -11.86 30.78
CA LYS A 13 -6.02 -10.64 30.72
C LYS A 13 -4.64 -11.00 30.19
N VAL A 14 -4.42 -10.84 28.90
CA VAL A 14 -3.08 -10.89 28.31
C VAL A 14 -2.25 -9.75 28.92
N ARG A 15 -1.38 -10.09 29.89
CA ARG A 15 -0.40 -9.15 30.44
C ARG A 15 0.71 -8.91 29.41
N TYR A 16 0.62 -7.80 28.69
CA TYR A 16 1.74 -7.29 27.88
C TYR A 16 2.70 -6.51 28.79
N THR A 17 3.66 -7.18 29.41
CA THR A 17 4.77 -6.54 30.10
C THR A 17 5.93 -6.33 29.13
N HIS A 18 5.87 -5.24 28.35
CA HIS A 18 7.08 -4.65 27.80
C HIS A 18 7.16 -3.20 28.25
N HIS A 19 8.20 -2.89 29.03
CA HIS A 19 8.60 -1.52 29.37
C HIS A 19 9.01 -0.78 28.10
N VAL A 20 8.01 -0.38 27.28
CA VAL A 20 8.20 0.57 26.21
C VAL A 20 7.97 1.94 26.83
N GLN A 21 8.99 2.79 26.83
CA GLN A 21 8.80 4.22 27.10
C GLN A 21 7.60 4.67 26.28
N LYS A 22 6.50 5.02 26.94
CA LYS A 22 5.22 5.32 26.26
C LYS A 22 5.43 6.55 25.39
N ALA A 23 5.47 6.32 24.07
CA ALA A 23 5.38 7.42 23.13
C ALA A 23 4.13 8.27 23.46
N PRO A 24 4.19 9.60 23.30
CA PRO A 24 3.04 10.47 23.54
C PRO A 24 1.79 9.94 22.80
N PRO A 25 0.60 10.03 23.41
CA PRO A 25 -0.61 9.51 22.79
C PRO A 25 -0.89 10.25 21.49
N ILE A 26 -1.13 9.48 20.43
CA ILE A 26 -1.59 10.02 19.15
C ILE A 26 -3.10 10.28 19.20
N ARG A 27 -3.56 11.24 18.42
CA ARG A 27 -4.99 11.53 18.29
C ARG A 27 -5.65 10.54 17.34
N PRO A 28 -6.85 10.01 17.67
CA PRO A 28 -7.61 9.16 16.76
C PRO A 28 -8.07 9.95 15.53
N ALA A 29 -8.12 9.29 14.37
CA ALA A 29 -8.68 9.86 13.16
C ALA A 29 -10.19 9.57 13.10
N SER A 30 -11.02 10.56 13.40
CA SER A 30 -12.46 10.47 13.17
C SER A 30 -12.78 10.22 11.69
N TRP A 31 -14.05 9.96 11.35
CA TRP A 31 -14.50 9.83 9.96
C TRP A 31 -14.15 11.07 9.12
N ILE A 32 -14.34 12.27 9.67
CA ILE A 32 -14.01 13.53 8.98
C ILE A 32 -12.49 13.62 8.74
N VAL A 33 -11.68 13.35 9.77
CA VAL A 33 -10.22 13.37 9.65
C VAL A 33 -9.75 12.31 8.64
N THR A 34 -10.33 11.11 8.67
CA THR A 34 -10.05 10.06 7.69
C THR A 34 -10.39 10.53 6.27
N ALA A 35 -11.58 11.10 6.06
CA ALA A 35 -11.98 11.64 4.76
C ALA A 35 -11.02 12.73 4.26
N LEU A 36 -10.53 13.60 5.12
CA LEU A 36 -9.54 14.62 4.75
C LEU A 36 -8.18 14.02 4.43
N LEU A 37 -7.70 13.07 5.22
CA LEU A 37 -6.37 12.45 5.01
C LEU A 37 -6.28 11.68 3.68
N PHE A 38 -7.37 11.11 3.19
CA PHE A 38 -7.44 10.44 1.89
C PHE A 38 -7.98 11.33 0.78
N GLY A 39 -9.01 12.13 1.08
CA GLY A 39 -9.69 12.95 0.10
C GLY A 39 -8.84 14.10 -0.42
N VAL A 40 -8.07 14.78 0.44
CA VAL A 40 -7.20 15.87 -0.02
C VAL A 40 -6.14 15.38 -1.00
N PRO A 41 -5.36 14.30 -0.71
CA PRO A 41 -4.46 13.73 -1.70
C PRO A 41 -5.17 13.24 -2.98
N ALA A 42 -6.35 12.60 -2.85
CA ALA A 42 -7.13 12.16 -4.00
C ALA A 42 -7.54 13.32 -4.91
N LEU A 43 -8.04 14.42 -4.34
CA LEU A 43 -8.39 15.62 -5.08
C LEU A 43 -7.16 16.29 -5.72
N ALA A 44 -6.02 16.26 -5.03
CA ALA A 44 -4.76 16.75 -5.61
C ALA A 44 -4.38 15.93 -6.85
N PHE A 45 -4.45 14.60 -6.79
CA PHE A 45 -4.20 13.76 -7.97
C PHE A 45 -5.25 13.96 -9.07
N ALA A 46 -6.52 14.15 -8.73
CA ALA A 46 -7.54 14.51 -9.70
C ALA A 46 -7.17 15.79 -10.47
N PHE A 47 -6.79 16.84 -9.75
CA PHE A 47 -6.34 18.09 -10.34
C PHE A 47 -5.10 17.88 -11.23
N LEU A 48 -4.11 17.11 -10.74
CA LEU A 48 -2.88 16.85 -11.48
C LEU A 48 -3.13 16.10 -12.78
N PHE A 49 -3.93 15.03 -12.76
CA PHE A 49 -4.15 14.17 -13.93
C PHE A 49 -5.21 14.70 -14.90
N HIS A 50 -6.23 15.42 -14.42
CA HIS A 50 -7.33 15.86 -15.27
C HIS A 50 -7.21 17.33 -15.73
N TRP A 51 -6.40 18.13 -15.05
CA TRP A 51 -6.24 19.53 -15.42
C TRP A 51 -4.78 19.92 -15.68
N LEU A 52 -3.88 19.78 -14.70
CA LEU A 52 -2.50 20.28 -14.82
C LEU A 52 -1.71 19.52 -15.89
N GLY A 53 -1.74 18.19 -15.87
CA GLY A 53 -0.98 17.35 -16.80
C GLY A 53 -1.34 17.60 -18.26
N PRO A 54 -2.64 17.57 -18.65
CA PRO A 54 -3.08 17.93 -20.00
C PRO A 54 -2.60 19.30 -20.44
N ASN A 55 -2.74 20.34 -19.59
CA ASN A 55 -2.30 21.70 -19.93
C ASN A 55 -0.77 21.80 -20.10
N LEU A 56 0.01 21.15 -19.23
CA LEU A 56 1.47 21.08 -19.37
C LEU A 56 1.87 20.40 -20.69
N ARG A 57 1.17 19.32 -21.04
CA ARG A 57 1.44 18.59 -22.28
C ARG A 57 1.13 19.41 -23.52
N GLN A 58 0.00 20.08 -23.53
CA GLN A 58 -0.37 21.02 -24.60
C GLN A 58 0.62 22.16 -24.74
N GLY A 59 1.18 22.63 -23.61
CA GLY A 59 2.26 23.63 -23.57
C GLY A 59 3.63 23.10 -23.96
N GLY A 60 3.76 21.85 -24.45
CA GLY A 60 5.04 21.28 -24.92
C GLY A 60 5.96 20.78 -23.81
N THR A 61 5.47 20.67 -22.56
CA THR A 61 6.29 20.10 -21.46
C THR A 61 6.61 18.64 -21.73
N SER A 62 7.89 18.25 -21.53
CA SER A 62 8.33 16.86 -21.73
C SER A 62 7.69 15.90 -20.74
N TRP A 63 7.49 14.65 -21.15
CA TRP A 63 6.95 13.58 -20.28
C TRP A 63 7.78 13.37 -19.02
N TRP A 64 9.09 13.50 -19.11
CA TRP A 64 9.99 13.45 -17.95
C TRP A 64 9.64 14.48 -16.88
N ARG A 65 9.40 15.73 -17.26
CA ARG A 65 9.00 16.79 -16.31
C ARG A 65 7.60 16.55 -15.77
N ILE A 66 6.68 16.14 -16.63
CA ILE A 66 5.30 15.81 -16.24
C ILE A 66 5.29 14.69 -15.20
N PHE A 67 6.05 13.62 -15.43
CA PHE A 67 6.20 12.52 -14.48
C PHE A 67 6.64 12.97 -13.09
N HIS A 68 7.63 13.86 -13.03
CA HIS A 68 8.11 14.38 -11.75
C HIS A 68 7.05 15.23 -11.05
N LEU A 69 6.34 16.06 -11.78
CA LEU A 69 5.31 16.93 -11.21
C LEU A 69 4.07 16.17 -10.76
N LEU A 70 3.64 15.16 -11.53
CA LEU A 70 2.38 14.47 -11.28
C LEU A 70 2.52 13.27 -10.31
N LEU A 71 3.66 12.61 -10.29
CA LEU A 71 3.87 11.44 -9.43
C LEU A 71 4.94 11.67 -8.37
N ILE A 72 6.13 12.04 -8.77
CA ILE A 72 7.28 12.06 -7.84
C ILE A 72 7.11 13.14 -6.77
N LEU A 73 6.71 14.33 -7.16
CA LEU A 73 6.53 15.44 -6.20
C LEU A 73 5.43 15.14 -5.17
N PRO A 74 4.20 14.73 -5.52
CA PRO A 74 3.16 14.40 -4.54
C PRO A 74 3.56 13.25 -3.61
N LEU A 75 4.17 12.20 -4.14
CA LEU A 75 4.62 11.06 -3.35
C LEU A 75 5.76 11.44 -2.39
N THR A 76 6.68 12.32 -2.84
CA THR A 76 7.71 12.91 -1.97
C THR A 76 7.09 13.77 -0.88
N CYS A 77 6.06 14.55 -1.21
CA CYS A 77 5.32 15.33 -0.20
C CYS A 77 4.68 14.42 0.85
N MET A 78 4.12 13.27 0.46
CA MET A 78 3.57 12.29 1.40
C MET A 78 4.66 11.69 2.30
N PHE A 79 5.83 11.36 1.73
CA PHE A 79 6.98 10.88 2.49
C PHE A 79 7.41 11.90 3.55
N VAL A 80 7.61 13.15 3.14
CA VAL A 80 8.02 14.25 4.03
C VAL A 80 6.93 14.52 5.08
N ALA A 81 5.66 14.52 4.68
CA ALA A 81 4.53 14.70 5.61
C ALA A 81 4.47 13.61 6.68
N ALA A 82 4.76 12.34 6.32
CA ALA A 82 4.84 11.25 7.29
C ALA A 82 5.95 11.46 8.32
N LEU A 83 7.14 11.90 7.87
CA LEU A 83 8.27 12.19 8.76
C LEU A 83 7.99 13.39 9.67
N ILE A 84 7.48 14.50 9.11
CA ILE A 84 7.12 15.69 9.87
C ILE A 84 6.01 15.36 10.87
N GLY A 85 4.96 14.68 10.45
CA GLY A 85 3.86 14.27 11.31
C GLY A 85 4.33 13.38 12.47
N ALA A 86 5.24 12.44 12.20
CA ALA A 86 5.82 11.60 13.23
C ALA A 86 6.69 12.41 14.23
N ALA A 87 7.47 13.36 13.74
CA ALA A 87 8.29 14.25 14.58
C ALA A 87 7.43 15.14 15.47
N VAL A 88 6.38 15.73 14.91
CA VAL A 88 5.40 16.57 15.64
C VAL A 88 4.70 15.76 16.74
N ASP A 89 4.23 14.56 16.43
CA ASP A 89 3.60 13.67 17.42
C ASP A 89 4.54 13.32 18.58
N GLN A 90 5.82 13.09 18.29
CA GLN A 90 6.82 12.79 19.29
C GLN A 90 7.30 14.00 20.06
N ARG A 91 6.97 15.22 19.59
CA ARG A 91 7.58 16.48 20.07
C ARG A 91 9.10 16.43 20.06
N SER A 92 9.68 15.69 19.13
CA SER A 92 11.12 15.47 19.02
C SER A 92 11.49 15.08 17.59
N ILE A 93 12.64 15.55 17.12
CA ILE A 93 13.20 15.22 15.81
C ILE A 93 14.10 13.96 15.90
N SER A 94 14.05 13.21 17.00
CA SER A 94 14.90 12.04 17.17
C SER A 94 14.50 10.93 16.18
N TRP A 95 15.49 10.40 15.47
CA TRP A 95 15.29 9.29 14.53
C TRP A 95 14.69 8.04 15.19
N LYS A 96 15.08 7.78 16.45
CA LYS A 96 14.49 6.70 17.24
C LYS A 96 12.99 6.89 17.41
N GLY A 97 12.54 8.08 17.82
CA GLY A 97 11.13 8.38 17.99
C GLY A 97 10.36 8.32 16.68
N ILE A 98 10.90 8.86 15.59
CA ILE A 98 10.30 8.78 14.25
C ILE A 98 10.10 7.32 13.83
N LYS A 99 11.13 6.47 13.97
CA LYS A 99 11.03 5.03 13.64
C LYS A 99 9.96 4.32 14.46
N GLU A 100 9.91 4.57 15.76
CA GLU A 100 8.90 3.99 16.64
C GLU A 100 7.48 4.45 16.24
N ARG A 101 7.30 5.73 15.95
CA ARG A 101 6.01 6.32 15.55
C ARG A 101 5.53 5.77 14.21
N LEU A 102 6.39 5.60 13.24
CA LEU A 102 6.09 5.04 11.92
C LEU A 102 6.15 3.51 11.88
N ARG A 103 6.27 2.85 13.04
CA ARG A 103 6.33 1.38 13.16
C ARG A 103 7.45 0.74 12.34
N LEU A 104 8.61 1.42 12.30
CA LEU A 104 9.83 0.99 11.60
C LEU A 104 10.84 0.28 12.53
N SER A 105 10.43 -0.10 13.72
CA SER A 105 11.25 -0.92 14.62
C SER A 105 11.55 -2.28 13.97
N THR A 106 12.62 -2.93 14.43
CA THR A 106 13.05 -4.23 13.89
C THR A 106 11.88 -5.23 13.85
N PRO A 107 11.54 -5.77 12.67
CA PRO A 107 10.41 -6.67 12.53
C PRO A 107 10.62 -7.99 13.27
N SER A 108 9.55 -8.54 13.85
CA SER A 108 9.56 -9.89 14.39
C SER A 108 9.65 -10.94 13.27
N ALA A 109 10.05 -12.17 13.62
CA ALA A 109 10.05 -13.27 12.65
C ALA A 109 8.66 -13.51 12.02
N THR A 110 7.58 -13.27 12.77
CA THR A 110 6.21 -13.36 12.25
C THR A 110 5.93 -12.22 11.27
N ALA A 111 6.44 -11.01 11.51
CA ALA A 111 6.31 -9.90 10.56
C ALA A 111 7.02 -10.20 9.24
N TRP A 112 8.16 -10.89 9.25
CA TRP A 112 8.85 -11.34 8.04
C TRP A 112 8.08 -12.42 7.28
N LEU A 113 7.41 -13.35 7.97
CA LEU A 113 6.51 -14.31 7.31
C LEU A 113 5.34 -13.62 6.62
N TRP A 114 4.76 -12.60 7.26
CA TRP A 114 3.72 -11.77 6.64
C TRP A 114 4.25 -10.93 5.46
N ALA A 115 5.51 -10.45 5.55
CA ALA A 115 6.16 -9.77 4.42
C ALA A 115 6.30 -10.72 3.22
N ALA A 116 6.75 -11.96 3.43
CA ALA A 116 6.83 -12.97 2.39
C ALA A 116 5.44 -13.33 1.80
N ALA A 117 4.41 -13.42 2.64
CA ALA A 117 3.04 -13.66 2.20
C ALA A 117 2.53 -12.52 1.30
N LEU A 118 2.75 -11.26 1.71
CA LEU A 118 2.40 -10.08 0.89
C LEU A 118 3.20 -10.04 -0.41
N SER A 119 4.49 -10.37 -0.38
CA SER A 119 5.33 -10.40 -1.59
C SER A 119 4.79 -11.37 -2.62
N GLY A 120 4.45 -12.60 -2.20
CA GLY A 120 3.82 -13.59 -3.07
C GLY A 120 2.45 -13.11 -3.58
N PHE A 121 1.64 -12.51 -2.70
CA PHE A 121 0.33 -11.97 -3.07
C PHE A 121 0.44 -10.81 -4.07
N MET A 122 1.39 -9.90 -3.89
CA MET A 122 1.56 -8.71 -4.74
C MET A 122 2.17 -9.04 -6.09
N TYR A 123 3.19 -9.90 -6.13
CA TYR A 123 3.85 -10.30 -7.37
C TYR A 123 2.95 -11.15 -8.25
N GLY A 124 2.26 -12.14 -7.67
CA GLY A 124 1.36 -13.07 -8.37
C GLY A 124 2.10 -14.17 -9.13
N GLY A 125 1.30 -15.09 -9.71
CA GLY A 125 1.81 -16.27 -10.44
C GLY A 125 1.92 -17.52 -9.55
N ASN A 126 1.97 -18.71 -10.17
CA ASN A 126 1.81 -19.98 -9.47
C ASN A 126 2.78 -20.23 -8.31
N GLY A 127 4.07 -19.89 -8.49
CA GLY A 127 5.06 -20.02 -7.42
C GLY A 127 4.90 -18.98 -6.32
N ALA A 128 4.52 -17.76 -6.66
CA ALA A 128 4.28 -16.67 -5.73
C ALA A 128 3.00 -16.89 -4.91
N ASP A 129 1.97 -17.47 -5.52
CA ASP A 129 0.74 -17.85 -4.81
C ASP A 129 1.03 -18.93 -3.75
N LEU A 130 1.87 -19.93 -4.07
CA LEU A 130 2.31 -20.94 -3.11
C LEU A 130 3.09 -20.31 -1.95
N LEU A 131 4.00 -19.37 -2.23
CA LEU A 131 4.73 -18.63 -1.22
C LEU A 131 3.77 -17.86 -0.30
N ALA A 132 2.78 -17.16 -0.88
CA ALA A 132 1.80 -16.40 -0.10
C ALA A 132 0.98 -17.29 0.83
N VAL A 133 0.51 -18.45 0.35
CA VAL A 133 -0.26 -19.42 1.17
C VAL A 133 0.62 -20.00 2.29
N THR A 134 1.81 -20.50 1.94
CA THR A 134 2.69 -21.15 2.89
C THR A 134 3.17 -20.18 3.99
N ALA A 135 3.60 -18.97 3.59
CA ALA A 135 4.05 -17.96 4.53
C ALA A 135 2.92 -17.47 5.46
N SER A 136 1.70 -17.30 4.93
CA SER A 136 0.53 -16.96 5.73
C SER A 136 0.20 -18.04 6.75
N TRP A 137 0.25 -19.30 6.33
CA TRP A 137 0.01 -20.43 7.23
C TRP A 137 1.04 -20.50 8.36
N LEU A 138 2.34 -20.36 8.03
CA LEU A 138 3.41 -20.33 9.01
C LEU A 138 3.30 -19.14 9.97
N ALA A 139 2.91 -17.97 9.48
CA ALA A 139 2.69 -16.80 10.32
C ALA A 139 1.57 -17.04 11.34
N LEU A 140 0.42 -17.56 10.89
CA LEU A 140 -0.72 -17.90 11.76
C LEU A 140 -0.40 -19.02 12.75
N TRP A 141 0.36 -20.02 12.32
CA TRP A 141 0.86 -21.08 13.19
C TRP A 141 1.76 -20.52 14.30
N LYS A 142 2.71 -19.66 13.94
CA LYS A 142 3.66 -19.07 14.89
C LYS A 142 3.00 -18.13 15.90
N GLU A 143 1.93 -17.47 15.50
CA GLU A 143 1.15 -16.59 16.37
C GLU A 143 0.29 -17.37 17.38
N LYS A 144 0.20 -18.69 17.27
CA LYS A 144 -0.65 -19.58 18.11
C LYS A 144 -2.11 -19.07 18.22
N THR A 145 -2.56 -18.33 17.23
CA THR A 145 -3.93 -17.84 17.21
C THR A 145 -4.85 -18.94 16.71
N GLY A 146 -5.90 -19.27 17.44
CA GLY A 146 -6.94 -20.21 16.99
C GLY A 146 -7.76 -19.73 15.79
N GLN A 147 -7.25 -18.76 15.02
CA GLN A 147 -7.95 -18.08 13.94
C GLN A 147 -7.79 -18.81 12.61
N LYS A 148 -8.13 -20.10 12.58
CA LYS A 148 -8.15 -20.91 11.35
C LYS A 148 -8.98 -20.30 10.23
N TRP A 149 -10.02 -19.54 10.58
CA TRP A 149 -10.84 -18.80 9.62
C TRP A 149 -10.05 -17.75 8.84
N MET A 150 -8.98 -17.17 9.43
CA MET A 150 -8.13 -16.20 8.74
C MET A 150 -7.35 -16.85 7.59
N PHE A 151 -6.86 -18.09 7.79
CA PHE A 151 -6.25 -18.83 6.70
C PHE A 151 -7.23 -19.09 5.57
N GLY A 152 -8.47 -19.49 5.92
CA GLY A 152 -9.56 -19.62 4.95
C GLY A 152 -9.85 -18.33 4.20
N ALA A 153 -9.87 -17.19 4.89
CA ALA A 153 -10.07 -15.86 4.26
C ALA A 153 -8.93 -15.48 3.30
N ILE A 154 -7.68 -15.74 3.69
CA ILE A 154 -6.50 -15.49 2.83
C ILE A 154 -6.57 -16.39 1.58
N LEU A 155 -6.83 -17.67 1.76
CA LEU A 155 -6.97 -18.62 0.66
C LEU A 155 -8.11 -18.21 -0.29
N THR A 156 -9.25 -17.81 0.26
CA THR A 156 -10.39 -17.28 -0.52
C THR A 156 -9.99 -16.03 -1.30
N ALA A 157 -9.31 -15.07 -0.68
CA ALA A 157 -8.84 -13.86 -1.35
C ALA A 157 -7.89 -14.18 -2.51
N MET A 158 -7.02 -15.17 -2.35
CA MET A 158 -6.11 -15.61 -3.42
C MET A 158 -6.84 -16.32 -4.54
N LEU A 159 -7.83 -17.17 -4.24
CA LEU A 159 -8.69 -17.81 -5.23
C LEU A 159 -9.51 -16.77 -5.99
N VAL A 160 -10.08 -15.80 -5.29
CA VAL A 160 -10.78 -14.67 -5.93
C VAL A 160 -9.85 -13.91 -6.85
N LYS A 161 -8.63 -13.57 -6.40
CA LYS A 161 -7.63 -12.91 -7.24
C LYS A 161 -7.32 -13.73 -8.51
N ARG A 162 -7.13 -15.05 -8.37
CA ARG A 162 -6.81 -15.93 -9.49
C ARG A 162 -7.94 -16.05 -10.50
N TYR A 163 -9.19 -16.14 -10.02
CA TYR A 163 -10.37 -16.26 -10.89
C TYR A 163 -11.00 -14.92 -11.23
N ALA A 164 -10.52 -13.84 -10.64
CA ALA A 164 -11.03 -12.49 -10.92
C ALA A 164 -10.88 -12.09 -12.40
N SER A 165 -9.89 -12.66 -13.11
CA SER A 165 -9.72 -12.46 -14.56
C SER A 165 -10.94 -12.91 -15.38
N LEU A 166 -11.75 -13.86 -14.89
CA LEU A 166 -13.00 -14.26 -15.53
C LEU A 166 -14.05 -13.13 -15.55
N PHE A 167 -14.01 -12.25 -14.58
CA PHE A 167 -14.92 -11.10 -14.45
C PHE A 167 -14.30 -9.80 -14.95
N GLN A 168 -13.02 -9.81 -15.30
CA GLN A 168 -12.29 -8.63 -15.72
C GLN A 168 -12.98 -7.84 -16.85
N PRO A 169 -13.42 -8.47 -17.98
CA PRO A 169 -14.06 -7.70 -19.06
C PRO A 169 -15.32 -6.95 -18.59
N THR A 170 -16.13 -7.60 -17.74
CA THR A 170 -17.35 -6.98 -17.20
C THR A 170 -17.02 -5.82 -16.25
N LEU A 171 -16.01 -6.00 -15.39
CA LEU A 171 -15.62 -4.97 -14.43
C LEU A 171 -14.88 -3.80 -15.09
N GLU A 172 -14.14 -4.04 -16.18
CA GLU A 172 -13.47 -3.00 -16.97
C GLU A 172 -14.47 -2.17 -17.79
N SER A 173 -15.62 -2.72 -18.16
CA SER A 173 -16.68 -1.99 -18.83
C SER A 173 -17.37 -0.95 -17.93
N ILE A 174 -17.29 -1.12 -16.61
CA ILE A 174 -17.81 -0.19 -15.63
C ILE A 174 -16.71 0.82 -15.28
N ARG A 175 -16.91 2.07 -15.71
CA ARG A 175 -15.96 3.15 -15.49
C ARG A 175 -16.59 4.22 -14.61
N PHE A 176 -15.81 4.77 -13.69
CA PHE A 176 -16.21 5.92 -12.88
C PHE A 176 -16.08 7.23 -13.66
N PHE A 177 -15.15 7.26 -14.61
CA PHE A 177 -14.95 8.33 -15.59
C PHE A 177 -14.17 7.78 -16.79
N ASP A 178 -14.26 8.41 -17.94
CA ASP A 178 -13.47 8.05 -19.10
C ASP A 178 -12.03 8.56 -18.96
N PRO A 179 -11.02 7.68 -19.07
CA PRO A 179 -9.65 8.12 -19.08
C PRO A 179 -9.39 9.02 -20.27
N SER A 180 -8.83 10.19 -20.02
CA SER A 180 -8.48 11.14 -21.08
C SER A 180 -7.39 10.59 -22.00
N ALA A 181 -7.26 11.16 -23.20
CA ALA A 181 -6.13 10.86 -24.10
C ALA A 181 -4.78 11.06 -23.41
N PHE A 182 -4.66 12.11 -22.58
CA PHE A 182 -3.49 12.35 -21.75
C PHE A 182 -3.18 11.17 -20.80
N HIS A 183 -4.20 10.60 -20.15
CA HIS A 183 -4.00 9.48 -19.22
C HIS A 183 -3.44 8.26 -19.96
N HIS A 184 -3.99 7.90 -21.12
CA HIS A 184 -3.49 6.80 -21.94
C HIS A 184 -2.07 7.05 -22.43
N GLU A 185 -1.78 8.28 -22.90
CA GLU A 185 -0.45 8.65 -23.39
C GLU A 185 0.57 8.63 -22.24
N PHE A 186 0.22 9.19 -21.05
CA PHE A 186 1.09 9.18 -19.89
C PHE A 186 1.50 7.76 -19.46
N PHE A 187 0.51 6.86 -19.31
CA PHE A 187 0.84 5.47 -18.91
C PHE A 187 1.45 4.66 -20.05
N GLY A 188 1.25 5.05 -21.30
CA GLY A 188 1.94 4.46 -22.46
C GLY A 188 3.46 4.65 -22.43
N HIS A 189 3.94 5.73 -21.79
CA HIS A 189 5.38 6.00 -21.61
C HIS A 189 6.03 5.21 -20.44
N PHE A 190 5.33 4.26 -19.84
CA PHE A 190 5.88 3.27 -18.93
C PHE A 190 6.15 1.93 -19.65
N GLY A 191 6.60 1.99 -20.86
CA GLY A 191 6.82 0.79 -21.69
C GLY A 191 8.26 0.27 -21.67
N PRO A 192 8.50 -0.90 -22.30
CA PRO A 192 9.85 -1.47 -22.37
C PRO A 192 10.77 -0.79 -23.39
N ARG A 193 10.28 0.12 -24.21
CA ARG A 193 11.08 0.83 -25.23
C ARG A 193 11.47 2.23 -24.78
N ASP A 194 10.65 2.83 -23.96
CA ASP A 194 10.73 4.22 -23.55
C ASP A 194 10.23 4.35 -22.11
N PHE A 195 10.92 5.18 -21.32
CA PHE A 195 10.47 5.60 -20.00
C PHE A 195 10.36 7.11 -19.96
N MET A 196 9.14 7.60 -19.97
CA MET A 196 8.83 9.03 -19.92
C MET A 196 9.55 9.86 -20.99
N GLY A 197 9.58 9.36 -22.23
CA GLY A 197 10.22 10.01 -23.35
C GLY A 197 11.73 9.79 -23.44
N ILE A 198 12.29 8.91 -22.59
CA ILE A 198 13.71 8.55 -22.62
C ILE A 198 13.83 7.15 -23.22
N PRO A 199 14.49 6.96 -24.38
CA PRO A 199 14.79 5.64 -24.94
C PRO A 199 15.55 4.79 -23.92
N LEU A 200 15.12 3.53 -23.74
CA LEU A 200 15.71 2.64 -22.74
C LEU A 200 16.98 1.92 -23.19
N PRO A 201 17.18 1.52 -24.45
CA PRO A 201 18.37 0.77 -24.85
C PRO A 201 19.66 1.45 -24.38
N GLY A 202 20.45 0.75 -23.55
CA GLY A 202 21.70 1.26 -22.99
C GLY A 202 21.58 2.31 -21.87
N ALA A 203 20.37 2.72 -21.46
CA ALA A 203 20.14 3.73 -20.44
C ALA A 203 20.19 3.13 -19.01
N TRP A 204 21.30 2.49 -18.61
CA TRP A 204 21.47 1.80 -17.33
C TRP A 204 21.19 2.68 -16.10
N TRP A 205 21.45 3.97 -16.19
CA TRP A 205 21.18 4.92 -15.10
C TRP A 205 19.68 4.99 -14.73
N ILE A 206 18.79 4.72 -15.69
CA ILE A 206 17.33 4.69 -15.45
C ILE A 206 16.99 3.63 -14.41
N LEU A 207 17.66 2.48 -14.41
CA LEU A 207 17.37 1.42 -13.45
C LEU A 207 17.69 1.87 -12.02
N ILE A 208 18.85 2.51 -11.82
CA ILE A 208 19.23 3.04 -10.51
C ILE A 208 18.29 4.16 -10.11
N TYR A 209 18.06 5.09 -11.02
CA TYR A 209 17.17 6.22 -10.80
C TYR A 209 15.75 5.76 -10.40
N TYR A 210 15.17 4.86 -11.19
CA TYR A 210 13.83 4.31 -10.91
C TYR A 210 13.80 3.56 -9.58
N ALA A 211 14.78 2.70 -9.31
CA ALA A 211 14.85 1.95 -8.06
C ALA A 211 14.87 2.88 -6.84
N VAL A 212 15.69 3.94 -6.87
CA VAL A 212 15.77 4.92 -5.78
C VAL A 212 14.46 5.69 -5.65
N LEU A 213 13.89 6.20 -6.76
CA LEU A 213 12.65 6.97 -6.72
C LEU A 213 11.47 6.14 -6.25
N ILE A 214 11.31 4.92 -6.77
CA ILE A 214 10.20 4.06 -6.36
C ILE A 214 10.35 3.65 -4.91
N PHE A 215 11.54 3.29 -4.48
CA PHE A 215 11.74 2.88 -3.10
C PHE A 215 11.52 4.03 -2.11
N VAL A 216 12.06 5.22 -2.39
CA VAL A 216 11.96 6.37 -1.47
C VAL A 216 10.61 7.08 -1.59
N CYS A 217 10.23 7.49 -2.82
CA CYS A 217 9.07 8.35 -3.00
C CYS A 217 7.76 7.54 -3.05
N ASN A 218 7.68 6.49 -3.87
CA ASN A 218 6.45 5.71 -4.01
C ASN A 218 6.25 4.79 -2.79
N ILE A 219 7.09 3.76 -2.63
CA ILE A 219 6.93 2.77 -1.57
C ILE A 219 7.11 3.41 -0.20
N GLY A 220 8.21 4.17 0.00
CA GLY A 220 8.47 4.88 1.24
C GLY A 220 7.40 5.93 1.52
N GLY A 221 7.03 6.75 0.53
CA GLY A 221 6.00 7.77 0.65
C GLY A 221 4.65 7.17 1.04
N GLU A 222 4.20 6.19 0.29
CA GLU A 222 2.89 5.57 0.55
C GLU A 222 2.88 4.73 1.84
N GLU A 223 3.83 3.84 2.06
CA GLU A 223 3.78 2.98 3.23
C GLU A 223 3.99 3.76 4.54
N LEU A 224 4.89 4.75 4.57
CA LEU A 224 5.09 5.56 5.76
C LEU A 224 3.89 6.46 6.05
N TRP A 225 3.30 7.07 5.01
CA TRP A 225 2.11 7.88 5.18
C TRP A 225 0.90 7.04 5.58
N TRP A 226 0.57 6.02 4.77
CA TRP A 226 -0.65 5.25 4.97
C TRP A 226 -0.55 4.32 6.18
N ARG A 227 0.41 3.39 6.20
CA ARG A 227 0.51 2.33 7.21
C ARG A 227 1.26 2.77 8.45
N GLY A 228 2.25 3.66 8.29
CA GLY A 228 3.03 4.19 9.41
C GLY A 228 2.31 5.31 10.17
N TYR A 229 1.71 6.26 9.47
CA TYR A 229 1.15 7.48 10.07
C TYR A 229 -0.38 7.46 10.22
N VAL A 230 -1.13 7.16 9.15
CA VAL A 230 -2.60 7.25 9.13
C VAL A 230 -3.27 6.05 9.82
N LEU A 231 -2.89 4.81 9.45
CA LEU A 231 -3.52 3.60 9.98
C LEU A 231 -3.52 3.53 11.52
N PRO A 232 -2.42 3.83 12.24
CA PRO A 232 -2.44 3.84 13.72
C PRO A 232 -3.50 4.76 14.32
N ARG A 233 -3.84 5.86 13.65
CA ARG A 233 -4.89 6.80 14.08
C ARG A 233 -6.28 6.25 13.83
N GLN A 234 -6.45 5.54 12.74
CA GLN A 234 -7.70 4.84 12.44
C GLN A 234 -7.92 3.65 13.36
N GLU A 235 -6.86 2.95 13.77
CA GLU A 235 -6.96 1.87 14.77
C GLU A 235 -7.52 2.38 16.11
N LEU A 236 -7.17 3.60 16.52
CA LEU A 236 -7.72 4.22 17.73
C LEU A 236 -9.20 4.61 17.58
N ALA A 237 -9.63 4.96 16.38
CA ALA A 237 -11.01 5.39 16.11
C ALA A 237 -11.94 4.20 15.78
N PHE A 238 -11.47 3.24 14.98
CA PHE A 238 -12.29 2.18 14.40
C PHE A 238 -11.93 0.78 14.92
N GLY A 239 -10.92 0.67 15.79
CA GLY A 239 -10.52 -0.57 16.42
C GLY A 239 -10.12 -1.66 15.41
N ARG A 240 -10.74 -2.83 15.54
CA ARG A 240 -10.41 -4.01 14.73
C ARG A 240 -10.74 -3.86 13.25
N SER A 241 -11.65 -2.97 12.88
CA SER A 241 -12.10 -2.77 11.50
C SER A 241 -11.26 -1.76 10.72
N ALA A 242 -10.28 -1.12 11.36
CA ALA A 242 -9.48 -0.06 10.75
C ALA A 242 -8.81 -0.49 9.44
N TRP A 243 -8.31 -1.71 9.35
CA TRP A 243 -7.64 -2.25 8.15
C TRP A 243 -8.56 -2.32 6.93
N VAL A 244 -9.85 -2.63 7.12
CA VAL A 244 -10.83 -2.66 6.02
C VAL A 244 -11.11 -1.25 5.54
N ILE A 245 -11.43 -0.34 6.49
CA ILE A 245 -11.72 1.07 6.20
C ILE A 245 -10.53 1.71 5.49
N HIS A 246 -9.33 1.48 6.02
CA HIS A 246 -8.09 1.99 5.45
C HIS A 246 -7.86 1.51 4.01
N GLY A 247 -8.00 0.19 3.79
CA GLY A 247 -7.80 -0.40 2.47
C GLY A 247 -8.78 0.11 1.42
N ILE A 248 -10.05 0.29 1.78
CA ILE A 248 -11.07 0.88 0.92
C ILE A 248 -10.74 2.35 0.63
N CYS A 249 -10.41 3.15 1.64
CA CYS A 249 -10.02 4.55 1.45
C CYS A 249 -8.78 4.67 0.54
N TRP A 250 -7.81 3.78 0.68
CA TRP A 250 -6.62 3.73 -0.17
C TRP A 250 -6.96 3.38 -1.63
N SER A 251 -7.92 2.50 -1.85
CA SER A 251 -8.44 2.24 -3.21
C SER A 251 -9.10 3.47 -3.81
N VAL A 252 -9.95 4.15 -3.04
CA VAL A 252 -10.61 5.40 -3.48
C VAL A 252 -9.59 6.51 -3.78
N PHE A 253 -8.49 6.58 -3.02
CA PHE A 253 -7.38 7.50 -3.33
C PHE A 253 -6.80 7.26 -4.73
N HIS A 254 -6.76 6.02 -5.23
CA HIS A 254 -6.25 5.69 -6.57
C HIS A 254 -7.26 5.88 -7.70
N LEU A 255 -8.52 6.18 -7.39
CA LEU A 255 -9.61 6.23 -8.38
C LEU A 255 -9.28 7.14 -9.59
N PHE A 256 -8.64 8.28 -9.35
CA PHE A 256 -8.30 9.24 -10.41
C PHE A 256 -7.19 8.77 -11.35
N MET A 257 -6.40 7.77 -10.94
CA MET A 257 -5.38 7.14 -11.78
C MET A 257 -5.89 5.85 -12.42
N GLN A 258 -6.92 5.22 -11.85
CA GLN A 258 -7.40 3.89 -12.19
C GLN A 258 -8.94 3.91 -12.26
N PRO A 259 -9.50 4.30 -13.42
CA PRO A 259 -10.89 4.69 -13.53
C PRO A 259 -11.90 3.55 -13.59
N THR A 260 -11.45 2.28 -13.75
CA THR A 260 -12.39 1.16 -13.90
C THR A 260 -12.76 0.53 -12.56
N LEU A 261 -13.91 -0.11 -12.50
CA LEU A 261 -14.31 -0.90 -11.32
C LEU A 261 -13.34 -2.06 -11.08
N TRP A 262 -12.77 -2.63 -12.14
CA TRP A 262 -11.72 -3.64 -12.04
C TRP A 262 -10.48 -3.12 -11.27
N ASP A 263 -9.97 -1.99 -11.68
CA ASP A 263 -8.78 -1.39 -11.06
C ASP A 263 -9.04 -1.03 -9.60
N THR A 264 -10.19 -0.40 -9.33
CA THR A 264 -10.60 -0.03 -7.96
C THR A 264 -10.76 -1.26 -7.07
N THR A 265 -11.34 -2.36 -7.61
CA THR A 265 -11.48 -3.62 -6.87
C THR A 265 -10.12 -4.22 -6.55
N ARG A 266 -9.21 -4.28 -7.51
CA ARG A 266 -7.82 -4.76 -7.30
C ARG A 266 -7.10 -3.94 -6.23
N MET A 267 -7.22 -2.62 -6.30
CA MET A 267 -6.63 -1.73 -5.31
C MET A 267 -7.26 -1.91 -3.93
N ALA A 268 -8.58 -2.13 -3.84
CA ALA A 268 -9.23 -2.40 -2.57
C ALA A 268 -8.73 -3.70 -1.92
N ILE A 269 -8.63 -4.78 -2.68
CA ILE A 269 -8.10 -6.06 -2.21
C ILE A 269 -6.64 -5.89 -1.74
N THR A 270 -5.82 -5.22 -2.53
CA THR A 270 -4.43 -4.93 -2.21
C THR A 270 -4.29 -4.05 -0.96
N GLY A 271 -5.04 -2.95 -0.91
CA GLY A 271 -5.03 -2.01 0.22
C GLY A 271 -5.48 -2.65 1.52
N VAL A 272 -6.51 -3.49 1.45
CA VAL A 272 -7.03 -4.27 2.58
C VAL A 272 -5.98 -5.26 3.08
N ALA A 273 -5.31 -6.01 2.18
CA ALA A 273 -4.27 -6.96 2.56
C ALA A 273 -3.06 -6.28 3.23
N LEU A 274 -2.54 -5.22 2.63
CA LEU A 274 -1.44 -4.42 3.19
C LEU A 274 -1.80 -3.86 4.58
N SER A 275 -3.00 -3.29 4.71
CA SER A 275 -3.45 -2.68 5.96
C SER A 275 -3.73 -3.70 7.04
N PHE A 276 -4.28 -4.87 6.68
CA PHE A 276 -4.47 -5.99 7.58
C PHE A 276 -3.15 -6.44 8.20
N VAL A 277 -2.14 -6.67 7.37
CA VAL A 277 -0.83 -7.12 7.85
C VAL A 277 -0.15 -6.05 8.70
N ALA A 278 -0.21 -4.78 8.29
CA ALA A 278 0.36 -3.67 9.06
C ALA A 278 -0.31 -3.52 10.43
N GLN A 279 -1.64 -3.61 10.52
CA GLN A 279 -2.37 -3.59 11.78
C GLN A 279 -2.03 -4.79 12.65
N ARG A 280 -1.97 -5.99 12.06
CA ARG A 280 -1.69 -7.23 12.79
C ARG A 280 -0.28 -7.29 13.36
N THR A 281 0.70 -6.92 12.56
CA THR A 281 2.11 -6.97 12.95
C THR A 281 2.56 -5.73 13.73
N ARG A 282 1.77 -4.66 13.71
CA ARG A 282 2.16 -3.32 14.18
C ARG A 282 3.49 -2.87 13.59
N SER A 283 3.73 -3.22 12.34
CA SER A 283 4.95 -2.92 11.61
C SER A 283 4.61 -2.45 10.20
N THR A 284 5.31 -1.43 9.71
CA THR A 284 5.21 -0.94 8.34
C THR A 284 6.09 -1.75 7.38
N TRP A 285 7.09 -2.48 7.90
CA TRP A 285 8.03 -3.25 7.08
C TRP A 285 7.38 -4.28 6.16
N PRO A 286 6.41 -5.09 6.59
CA PRO A 286 5.77 -6.04 5.68
C PRO A 286 5.09 -5.36 4.48
N GLY A 287 4.51 -4.18 4.70
CA GLY A 287 3.94 -3.36 3.62
C GLY A 287 5.02 -2.88 2.66
N ILE A 288 6.12 -2.30 3.16
CA ILE A 288 7.26 -1.84 2.34
C ILE A 288 7.77 -2.98 1.47
N VAL A 289 8.02 -4.15 2.04
CA VAL A 289 8.55 -5.31 1.30
C VAL A 289 7.53 -5.82 0.28
N GLY A 290 6.28 -6.07 0.69
CA GLY A 290 5.22 -6.55 -0.20
C GLY A 290 4.94 -5.58 -1.36
N HIS A 291 4.86 -4.28 -1.09
CA HIS A 291 4.65 -3.24 -2.09
C HIS A 291 5.84 -3.17 -3.08
N SER A 292 7.07 -3.37 -2.61
CA SER A 292 8.26 -3.46 -3.48
C SER A 292 8.11 -4.59 -4.51
N PHE A 293 7.61 -5.75 -4.11
CA PHE A 293 7.34 -6.86 -5.02
C PHE A 293 6.19 -6.56 -6.00
N GLY A 294 5.19 -5.76 -5.60
CA GLY A 294 4.16 -5.26 -6.50
C GLY A 294 4.71 -4.41 -7.65
N ASN A 295 5.77 -3.65 -7.40
CA ASN A 295 6.44 -2.82 -8.40
C ASN A 295 7.53 -3.58 -9.21
N LEU A 296 7.89 -4.80 -8.80
CA LEU A 296 8.98 -5.57 -9.41
C LEU A 296 8.74 -5.88 -10.89
N THR A 297 7.51 -6.20 -11.26
CA THR A 297 7.17 -6.52 -12.66
C THR A 297 7.50 -5.35 -13.59
N PHE A 298 7.17 -4.13 -13.16
CA PHE A 298 7.51 -2.94 -13.95
C PHE A 298 9.03 -2.71 -13.99
N PHE A 299 9.74 -2.88 -12.87
CA PHE A 299 11.20 -2.77 -12.86
C PHE A 299 11.85 -3.78 -13.81
N LEU A 300 11.37 -5.02 -13.86
CA LEU A 300 11.87 -6.04 -14.79
C LEU A 300 11.59 -5.67 -16.26
N SER A 301 10.46 -5.01 -16.54
CA SER A 301 10.19 -4.44 -17.86
C SER A 301 11.22 -3.39 -18.26
N LEU A 302 11.61 -2.50 -17.35
CA LEU A 302 12.68 -1.53 -17.59
C LEU A 302 14.03 -2.22 -17.83
N VAL A 303 14.37 -3.26 -17.05
CA VAL A 303 15.59 -4.06 -17.26
C VAL A 303 15.60 -4.65 -18.68
N SER A 304 14.49 -5.26 -19.09
CA SER A 304 14.35 -5.78 -20.45
C SER A 304 14.55 -4.69 -21.52
N GLY A 305 14.00 -3.50 -21.30
CA GLY A 305 14.15 -2.38 -22.23
C GLY A 305 15.60 -1.87 -22.32
N VAL A 306 16.28 -1.74 -21.17
CA VAL A 306 17.67 -1.25 -21.10
C VAL A 306 18.65 -2.25 -21.74
N THR A 307 18.37 -3.56 -21.63
CA THR A 307 19.20 -4.63 -22.20
C THR A 307 18.87 -4.98 -23.65
N SER A 308 17.79 -4.42 -24.22
CA SER A 308 17.44 -4.64 -25.63
C SER A 308 18.45 -3.94 -26.54
N HIS A 309 18.86 -4.62 -27.61
CA HIS A 309 19.78 -4.10 -28.63
C HIS A 309 19.02 -3.44 -29.77
#